data_432c42bd9d8be8df51580a206e43040e
#
_entry.id   432c42bd9d8be8df51580a206e43040e
#
_cell.length_a   1.000
_cell.length_b   1.000
_cell.length_c   1.000
_cell.angle_alpha   90.00
_cell.angle_beta   90.00
_cell.angle_gamma   90.00
#
_symmetry.space_group_name_H-M   'P 1'
#
loop_
_entity.id
_entity.type
_entity.pdbx_description
1 polymer ?
#
loop_
_entity_poly.entity_id
_entity_poly.type
_entity_poly.pdbx_seq_one_letter_code
_entity_poly.pdbx_strand_id
1 'polypeptide(L)'
;DVVQELPGLGFTALSTFTPRKAPLAAEGLAQINTHLDPIHWKGSRSVVPPQQLLDQVTKQLNARRLGQADNTEPYGILTHHLVHDAEIWRVTEALIARLMAGPARPWTFDTRNLI
;
A
#
# COMPACT_ATOMS: atom_id res chain seq x y z
N ASP A 1 -7.42 1.85 24.15
CA ASP A 1 -6.64 1.80 22.92
C ASP A 1 -7.24 2.77 21.90
N VAL A 2 -6.39 3.63 21.34
CA VAL A 2 -6.80 4.64 20.35
C VAL A 2 -7.52 4.00 19.16
N VAL A 3 -7.02 2.87 18.66
CA VAL A 3 -7.61 2.19 17.51
C VAL A 3 -9.06 1.81 17.78
N GLN A 4 -9.36 1.32 18.97
CA GLN A 4 -10.72 0.91 19.34
C GLN A 4 -11.68 2.09 19.45
N GLU A 5 -11.17 3.29 19.66
CA GLU A 5 -11.98 4.51 19.77
C GLU A 5 -12.35 5.13 18.41
N LEU A 6 -11.59 4.80 17.35
CA LEU A 6 -11.75 5.46 16.07
C LEU A 6 -13.14 5.28 15.42
N PRO A 7 -13.77 4.10 15.47
CA PRO A 7 -15.12 3.96 14.90
C PRO A 7 -16.14 4.88 15.58
N GLY A 8 -16.04 5.06 16.89
CA GLY A 8 -16.94 5.96 17.64
C GLY A 8 -16.75 7.43 17.25
N LEU A 9 -15.61 7.77 16.68
CA LEU A 9 -15.31 9.11 16.19
C LEU A 9 -15.68 9.31 14.72
N GLY A 10 -16.26 8.30 14.08
CA GLY A 10 -16.70 8.39 12.70
C GLY A 10 -15.70 7.90 11.66
N PHE A 11 -14.55 7.36 12.08
CA PHE A 11 -13.59 6.79 11.14
C PHE A 11 -14.02 5.39 10.72
N THR A 12 -13.85 5.08 9.43
CA THR A 12 -14.25 3.79 8.85
C THR A 12 -13.06 2.98 8.34
N ALA A 13 -11.89 3.60 8.25
CA ALA A 13 -10.67 2.93 7.80
C ALA A 13 -9.45 3.46 8.53
N LEU A 14 -8.46 2.59 8.69
CA LEU A 14 -7.15 2.91 9.23
C LEU A 14 -6.09 2.38 8.26
N SER A 15 -5.11 3.21 7.95
CA SER A 15 -4.00 2.82 7.08
C SER A 15 -2.68 2.91 7.83
N THR A 16 -1.89 1.87 7.76
CA THR A 16 -0.52 1.84 8.25
C THR A 16 0.38 1.23 7.16
N PHE A 17 1.68 1.28 7.38
CA PHE A 17 2.63 0.70 6.44
C PHE A 17 3.03 -0.68 6.94
N THR A 18 2.73 -1.70 6.25
CA THR A 18 3.13 -3.12 6.33
C THR A 18 1.92 -4.01 5.95
N PRO A 19 2.12 -5.30 5.72
CA PRO A 19 1.00 -6.22 5.56
C PRO A 19 0.06 -6.17 6.78
N ARG A 20 -1.23 -6.16 6.52
CA ARG A 20 -2.24 -6.14 7.60
C ARG A 20 -2.26 -7.48 8.34
N LYS A 21 -2.58 -7.42 9.63
CA LYS A 21 -2.76 -8.63 10.43
C LYS A 21 -4.13 -9.26 10.24
N ALA A 22 -5.11 -8.43 9.92
CA ALA A 22 -6.50 -8.84 9.73
C ALA A 22 -7.22 -7.81 8.85
N PRO A 23 -8.36 -8.19 8.20
CA PRO A 23 -9.12 -7.25 7.39
C PRO A 23 -9.65 -6.05 8.16
N LEU A 24 -9.92 -6.18 9.45
CA LEU A 24 -10.39 -5.10 10.30
C LEU A 24 -9.35 -4.79 11.38
N ALA A 25 -9.11 -3.51 11.61
CA ALA A 25 -8.31 -3.03 12.74
C ALA A 25 -9.11 -3.07 14.05
N ALA A 26 -10.43 -2.87 13.93
CA ALA A 26 -11.42 -2.97 15.00
C ALA A 26 -12.77 -3.18 14.35
N GLU A 27 -13.80 -3.50 15.15
CA GLU A 27 -15.15 -3.64 14.61
C GLU A 27 -15.57 -2.32 13.94
N GLY A 28 -15.97 -2.38 12.67
CA GLY A 28 -16.36 -1.22 11.89
C GLY A 28 -15.21 -0.38 11.35
N LEU A 29 -13.95 -0.84 11.49
CA LEU A 29 -12.77 -0.11 11.06
C LEU A 29 -11.91 -0.98 10.14
N ALA A 30 -11.95 -0.73 8.84
CA ALA A 30 -11.17 -1.49 7.87
C ALA A 30 -9.68 -1.17 7.99
N GLN A 31 -8.83 -2.20 7.85
CA GLN A 31 -7.38 -2.01 7.77
C GLN A 31 -6.97 -1.99 6.31
N ILE A 32 -6.51 -0.82 5.82
CA ILE A 32 -6.12 -0.62 4.42
C ILE A 32 -4.72 -0.06 4.41
N ASN A 33 -3.74 -0.93 4.19
CA ASN A 33 -2.33 -0.57 4.35
C ASN A 33 -1.64 -0.28 3.03
N THR A 34 -0.47 0.34 3.13
CA THR A 34 0.47 0.48 2.03
C THR A 34 1.64 -0.49 2.23
N HIS A 35 2.29 -0.88 1.14
CA HIS A 35 3.27 -1.97 1.13
C HIS A 35 4.58 -1.60 0.47
N LEU A 36 4.58 -0.56 -0.33
CA LEU A 36 5.75 -0.10 -1.07
C LEU A 36 5.94 1.38 -0.85
N ASP A 37 7.12 1.76 -0.40
CA ASP A 37 7.53 3.16 -0.25
C ASP A 37 8.68 3.41 -1.23
N PRO A 38 8.52 4.28 -2.24
CA PRO A 38 9.56 4.53 -3.22
C PRO A 38 10.70 5.41 -2.72
N ILE A 39 10.62 5.95 -1.50
CA ILE A 39 11.65 6.84 -0.96
C ILE A 39 12.71 6.05 -0.19
N HIS A 40 13.97 6.34 -0.48
CA HIS A 40 15.11 5.78 0.22
C HIS A 40 15.46 6.67 1.43
N TRP A 41 14.70 6.53 2.52
CA TRP A 41 14.80 7.40 3.70
C TRP A 41 16.16 7.40 4.38
N LYS A 42 16.82 6.23 4.42
CA LYS A 42 18.12 6.06 5.09
C LYS A 42 19.31 6.45 4.22
N GLY A 43 19.06 6.84 2.97
CA GLY A 43 20.10 7.20 2.02
C GLY A 43 19.87 8.56 1.43
N SER A 44 19.64 8.59 0.12
CA SER A 44 19.50 9.82 -0.67
C SER A 44 18.27 10.65 -0.36
N ARG A 45 17.26 10.08 0.28
CA ARG A 45 15.89 10.62 0.44
C ARG A 45 15.21 10.90 -0.89
N SER A 46 15.77 10.38 -1.96
CA SER A 46 15.16 10.35 -3.28
C SER A 46 14.63 8.94 -3.54
N VAL A 47 14.42 8.59 -4.81
CA VAL A 47 13.83 7.31 -5.16
C VAL A 47 14.77 6.14 -4.81
N VAL A 48 14.19 5.04 -4.33
CA VAL A 48 14.90 3.76 -4.25
C VAL A 48 15.29 3.36 -5.69
N PRO A 49 16.48 2.80 -5.92
CA PRO A 49 16.87 2.38 -7.27
C PRO A 49 15.75 1.55 -7.94
N PRO A 50 15.36 1.88 -9.18
CA PRO A 50 14.20 1.26 -9.83
C PRO A 50 14.25 -0.27 -9.86
N GLN A 51 15.43 -0.87 -10.00
CA GLN A 51 15.54 -2.33 -9.99
C GLN A 51 15.20 -2.91 -8.63
N GLN A 52 15.58 -2.24 -7.54
CA GLN A 52 15.23 -2.69 -6.18
C GLN A 52 13.72 -2.58 -5.94
N LEU A 53 13.08 -1.51 -6.43
CA LEU A 53 11.63 -1.37 -6.33
C LEU A 53 10.93 -2.50 -7.09
N LEU A 54 11.39 -2.78 -8.29
CA LEU A 54 10.83 -3.84 -9.13
C LEU A 54 10.98 -5.21 -8.48
N ASP A 55 12.15 -5.50 -7.92
CA ASP A 55 12.42 -6.75 -7.21
C ASP A 55 11.51 -6.88 -5.99
N GLN A 56 11.33 -5.80 -5.24
CA GLN A 56 10.47 -5.78 -4.06
C GLN A 56 9.00 -6.04 -4.42
N VAL A 57 8.50 -5.37 -5.44
CA VAL A 57 7.13 -5.56 -5.92
C VAL A 57 6.94 -7.01 -6.39
N THR A 58 7.88 -7.51 -7.18
CA THR A 58 7.83 -8.89 -7.70
C THR A 58 7.78 -9.90 -6.56
N LYS A 59 8.64 -9.72 -5.55
CA LYS A 59 8.67 -10.60 -4.38
C LYS A 59 7.35 -10.57 -3.63
N GLN A 60 6.81 -9.39 -3.39
CA GLN A 60 5.56 -9.22 -2.64
C GLN A 60 4.36 -9.79 -3.39
N LEU A 61 4.27 -9.56 -4.68
CA LEU A 61 3.17 -10.09 -5.49
C LEU A 61 3.27 -11.60 -5.66
N ASN A 62 4.48 -12.15 -5.80
CA ASN A 62 4.68 -13.59 -5.86
C ASN A 62 4.27 -14.27 -4.55
N ALA A 63 4.58 -13.67 -3.40
CA ALA A 63 4.17 -14.21 -2.10
C ALA A 63 2.64 -14.34 -2.03
N ARG A 64 1.92 -13.35 -2.53
CA ARG A 64 0.46 -13.38 -2.59
C ARG A 64 -0.05 -14.48 -3.54
N ARG A 65 0.56 -14.57 -4.72
CA ARG A 65 0.18 -15.59 -5.72
C ARG A 65 0.38 -17.01 -5.20
N LEU A 66 1.42 -17.21 -4.39
CA LEU A 66 1.77 -18.53 -3.85
C LEU A 66 1.06 -18.84 -2.52
N GLY A 67 0.19 -17.95 -2.05
CA GLY A 67 -0.52 -18.15 -0.78
C GLY A 67 0.34 -17.95 0.46
N GLN A 68 1.51 -17.33 0.32
CA GLN A 68 2.43 -17.04 1.42
C GLN A 68 2.13 -15.69 2.09
N ALA A 69 1.25 -14.91 1.51
CA ALA A 69 0.77 -13.64 2.05
C ALA A 69 -0.71 -13.49 1.73
N ASP A 70 -1.40 -12.56 2.41
CA ASP A 70 -2.82 -12.31 2.22
C ASP A 70 -3.07 -11.76 0.81
N ASN A 71 -3.65 -12.58 -0.07
CA ASN A 71 -3.97 -12.17 -1.44
C ASN A 71 -5.32 -11.46 -1.56
N THR A 72 -6.04 -11.28 -0.46
CA THR A 72 -7.28 -10.50 -0.43
C THR A 72 -7.04 -9.05 -0.05
N GLU A 73 -5.84 -8.74 0.44
CA GLU A 73 -5.44 -7.38 0.80
C GLU A 73 -5.08 -6.58 -0.46
N PRO A 74 -5.65 -5.36 -0.66
CA PRO A 74 -5.18 -4.49 -1.72
C PRO A 74 -3.69 -4.17 -1.57
N TYR A 75 -2.97 -4.10 -2.67
CA TYR A 75 -1.56 -3.72 -2.66
C TYR A 75 -1.44 -2.21 -2.75
N GLY A 76 -0.91 -1.58 -1.72
CA GLY A 76 -0.83 -0.13 -1.62
C GLY A 76 0.57 0.42 -1.85
N ILE A 77 0.66 1.49 -2.63
CA ILE A 77 1.88 2.25 -2.86
C ILE A 77 1.75 3.54 -2.06
N LEU A 78 2.74 3.80 -1.18
CA LEU A 78 2.76 4.98 -0.34
C LEU A 78 3.42 6.13 -1.10
N THR A 79 2.76 7.29 -1.15
CA THR A 79 3.33 8.50 -1.71
C THR A 79 3.46 9.58 -0.65
N HIS A 80 4.47 10.45 -0.80
CA HIS A 80 4.77 11.53 0.14
C HIS A 80 4.84 12.84 -0.64
N HIS A 81 3.69 13.40 -0.97
CA HIS A 81 3.58 14.51 -1.92
C HIS A 81 4.45 15.74 -1.58
N LEU A 82 4.74 15.97 -0.30
CA LEU A 82 5.57 17.12 0.11
C LEU A 82 7.06 16.88 -0.07
N VAL A 83 7.50 15.63 -0.21
CA VAL A 83 8.92 15.28 -0.29
C VAL A 83 9.28 14.52 -1.56
N HIS A 84 8.30 14.21 -2.42
CA HIS A 84 8.57 13.59 -3.71
C HIS A 84 9.21 14.62 -4.66
N ASP A 85 10.39 14.28 -5.19
CA ASP A 85 10.99 15.02 -6.29
C ASP A 85 10.49 14.51 -7.64
N ALA A 86 10.92 15.16 -8.73
CA ALA A 86 10.48 14.77 -10.08
C ALA A 86 10.86 13.33 -10.42
N GLU A 87 12.00 12.87 -9.94
CA GLU A 87 12.47 11.49 -10.18
C GLU A 87 11.57 10.47 -9.48
N ILE A 88 11.18 10.73 -8.23
CA ILE A 88 10.28 9.85 -7.49
C ILE A 88 8.93 9.77 -8.19
N TRP A 89 8.37 10.89 -8.64
CA TRP A 89 7.10 10.90 -9.37
C TRP A 89 7.20 10.15 -10.69
N ARG A 90 8.30 10.33 -11.43
CA ARG A 90 8.52 9.64 -12.69
C ARG A 90 8.57 8.12 -12.51
N VAL A 91 9.31 7.65 -11.50
CA VAL A 91 9.43 6.22 -11.22
C VAL A 91 8.11 5.65 -10.71
N THR A 92 7.41 6.38 -9.85
CA THR A 92 6.10 5.97 -9.33
C THR A 92 5.08 5.84 -10.47
N GLU A 93 5.03 6.82 -11.36
CA GLU A 93 4.14 6.78 -12.53
C GLU A 93 4.45 5.60 -13.44
N ALA A 94 5.73 5.36 -13.72
CA ALA A 94 6.14 4.23 -14.55
C ALA A 94 5.77 2.89 -13.93
N LEU A 95 5.92 2.76 -12.61
CA LEU A 95 5.55 1.55 -11.88
C LEU A 95 4.04 1.30 -11.97
N ILE A 96 3.24 2.33 -11.71
CA ILE A 96 1.78 2.21 -11.78
C ILE A 96 1.35 1.84 -13.20
N ALA A 97 1.92 2.49 -14.22
CA ALA A 97 1.62 2.17 -15.62
C ALA A 97 1.92 0.72 -15.94
N ARG A 98 3.05 0.20 -15.44
CA ARG A 98 3.43 -1.21 -15.65
C ARG A 98 2.46 -2.17 -14.97
N LEU A 99 2.05 -1.86 -13.74
CA LEU A 99 1.07 -2.68 -13.03
C LEU A 99 -0.27 -2.67 -13.75
N MET A 100 -0.71 -1.51 -14.24
CA MET A 100 -1.99 -1.38 -14.93
C MET A 100 -1.99 -1.96 -16.34
N ALA A 101 -0.83 -2.18 -16.93
CA ALA A 101 -0.72 -2.87 -18.23
C ALA A 101 -0.93 -4.39 -18.10
N GLY A 102 -0.83 -4.93 -16.90
CA GLY A 102 -1.05 -6.35 -16.60
C GLY A 102 -2.47 -6.61 -16.07
N PRO A 103 -2.66 -7.70 -15.33
CA PRO A 103 -3.97 -8.07 -14.79
C PRO A 103 -4.39 -7.27 -13.55
N ALA A 104 -3.52 -6.40 -13.04
CA ALA A 104 -3.84 -5.60 -11.86
C ALA A 104 -4.99 -4.63 -12.15
N ARG A 105 -5.84 -4.40 -11.15
CA ARG A 105 -6.96 -3.45 -11.24
C ARG A 105 -6.87 -2.44 -10.12
N PRO A 106 -7.22 -1.16 -10.38
CA PRO A 106 -7.33 -0.19 -9.30
C PRO A 106 -8.36 -0.65 -8.28
N TRP A 107 -8.04 -0.48 -7.02
CA TRP A 107 -8.96 -0.75 -5.92
C TRP A 107 -9.25 0.56 -5.21
N THR A 108 -10.52 0.80 -4.89
CA THR A 108 -10.94 1.97 -4.13
C THR A 108 -11.70 1.51 -2.89
N PHE A 109 -11.52 2.25 -1.80
CA PHE A 109 -12.23 1.95 -0.57
C PHE A 109 -13.72 2.28 -0.73
N ASP A 110 -14.55 1.32 -0.29
CA ASP A 110 -16.00 1.50 -0.25
C ASP A 110 -16.48 1.05 1.13
N THR A 111 -17.18 1.95 1.85
CA THR A 111 -17.69 1.65 3.18
C THR A 111 -18.64 0.46 3.19
N ARG A 112 -19.27 0.13 2.06
CA ARG A 112 -20.13 -1.06 1.94
C ARG A 112 -19.35 -2.37 2.08
N ASN A 113 -18.02 -2.33 1.94
CA ASN A 113 -17.16 -3.51 2.06
C ASN A 113 -16.75 -3.79 3.51
N LEU A 114 -17.27 -3.05 4.47
CA LEU A 114 -16.98 -3.22 5.89
C LEU A 114 -17.78 -4.33 6.57
N ILE A 115 -18.69 -4.93 5.87
CA ILE A 115 -19.59 -5.96 6.41
C ILE A 115 -18.87 -7.29 6.52
#